data_6cca280939331177914c3fd043a3025a
#
_entry.id   6cca280939331177914c3fd043a3025a
#
_cell.length_a   1.000
_cell.length_b   1.000
_cell.length_c   1.000
_cell.angle_alpha   90.00
_cell.angle_beta   90.00
_cell.angle_gamma   90.00
#
_symmetry.space_group_name_H-M   'P 1'
#
loop_
_entity.id
_entity.type
_entity.pdbx_description
1 polymer ?
#
loop_
_entity_poly.entity_id
_entity_poly.type
_entity_poly.pdbx_seq_one_letter_code
_entity_poly.pdbx_strand_id
1 'polypeptide(L)'
;MKRLLFFIVLTLLFFNYCQSQCFTVGADMSYTNSVLDKGGIYRDSNGNITDPFTLFAQKGASMVRIRLWHTPENNIDKCGNPISTNNLDDVVLAFKRAKIQGMKLNMSIHYGDYFNDPSNQKMPKVWMGLSHGILLDSIYNYTYSVLKRLNTEGVTPDVVAIGNETTYGFIYENAPTDGWNWPKDADKYNIAFTAVDNFNKVNNTSIKKAVHFTDNTADWLAGLFYTKSVRNFDIIGISFYPYFSDFDSLQSLGNLITQLKTTYNKEIMIFETGAPWTNTAYADGYGNFMGNNGNFNYPITPQGQKDFLFDLANTVYNAGGIGILYWEPAWVSSGMCDLWGQGSSYENVSFFDFQNGNRPLPAFDIFNFCSTLSLRNQTIKDNILIFPNPASNEIKIIGLQHDVAIKITDVLGRIVINTFSKNNIVDISNIPVGGYTISLFIDNKIVSKKFIKI
;
A
#
# COMPACT_ATOMS: atom_id res chain seq x y z
N MET A 1 6.00 42.73 55.96
CA MET A 1 6.55 41.50 55.34
C MET A 1 5.54 41.00 54.33
N LYS A 2 5.71 41.36 53.03
CA LYS A 2 4.83 40.92 51.95
C LYS A 2 5.54 39.77 51.25
N ARG A 3 4.91 38.57 51.29
CA ARG A 3 5.38 37.40 50.54
C ARG A 3 4.88 37.52 49.09
N LEU A 4 5.83 37.58 48.14
CA LEU A 4 5.60 37.54 46.71
C LEU A 4 5.50 36.05 46.31
N LEU A 5 4.30 35.59 45.90
CA LEU A 5 4.12 34.29 45.30
C LEU A 5 4.47 34.41 43.81
N PHE A 6 5.55 33.73 43.38
CA PHE A 6 5.87 33.52 41.99
C PHE A 6 5.05 32.36 41.46
N PHE A 7 4.07 32.65 40.60
CA PHE A 7 3.39 31.60 39.79
C PHE A 7 4.27 31.31 38.56
N ILE A 8 4.92 30.15 38.55
CA ILE A 8 5.56 29.63 37.34
C ILE A 8 4.45 28.95 36.53
N VAL A 9 3.98 29.61 35.45
CA VAL A 9 3.11 29.02 34.45
C VAL A 9 4.00 28.15 33.53
N LEU A 10 4.01 26.87 33.77
CA LEU A 10 4.67 25.91 32.87
C LEU A 10 3.77 25.70 31.63
N THR A 11 3.97 26.50 30.58
CA THR A 11 3.35 26.27 29.28
C THR A 11 4.02 25.06 28.66
N LEU A 12 3.38 23.88 28.81
CA LEU A 12 3.65 22.70 28.02
C LEU A 12 3.27 22.99 26.55
N LEU A 13 4.27 23.41 25.77
CA LEU A 13 4.20 23.41 24.33
C LEU A 13 4.10 21.95 23.88
N PHE A 14 2.89 21.48 23.67
CA PHE A 14 2.66 20.29 22.88
C PHE A 14 3.12 20.59 21.45
N PHE A 15 4.35 20.26 21.15
CA PHE A 15 4.78 20.06 19.77
C PHE A 15 3.97 18.88 19.25
N ASN A 16 2.86 19.16 18.58
CA ASN A 16 2.28 18.22 17.66
C ASN A 16 3.35 17.97 16.58
N TYR A 17 4.20 16.98 16.79
CA TYR A 17 4.91 16.36 15.70
C TYR A 17 3.81 15.82 14.78
N CYS A 18 3.47 16.56 13.74
CA CYS A 18 2.83 16.02 12.57
C CYS A 18 3.83 14.99 12.01
N GLN A 19 3.75 13.79 12.52
CA GLN A 19 4.47 12.65 11.95
C GLN A 19 3.87 12.53 10.56
N SER A 20 4.53 13.09 9.55
CA SER A 20 4.24 12.80 8.15
C SER A 20 4.08 11.28 8.09
N GLN A 21 2.87 10.82 7.77
CA GLN A 21 2.56 9.40 7.75
C GLN A 21 3.56 8.77 6.78
N CYS A 22 4.49 7.98 7.31
CA CYS A 22 5.52 7.37 6.50
C CYS A 22 4.86 6.45 5.48
N PHE A 23 5.43 6.36 4.28
CA PHE A 23 4.97 5.49 3.21
C PHE A 23 4.78 4.06 3.72
N THR A 24 3.60 3.48 3.49
CA THR A 24 3.26 2.14 3.97
C THR A 24 3.89 1.09 3.07
N VAL A 25 4.67 0.17 3.64
CA VAL A 25 5.11 -1.03 2.94
C VAL A 25 4.59 -2.24 3.71
N GLY A 26 3.83 -3.09 3.04
CA GLY A 26 3.16 -4.22 3.67
C GLY A 26 3.10 -5.45 2.77
N ALA A 27 2.41 -6.46 3.26
CA ALA A 27 2.29 -7.77 2.63
C ALA A 27 0.86 -8.30 2.68
N ASP A 28 0.39 -8.90 1.59
CA ASP A 28 -0.76 -9.81 1.64
C ASP A 28 -0.28 -11.15 2.19
N MET A 29 -0.89 -11.59 3.28
CA MET A 29 -0.52 -12.81 3.99
C MET A 29 -1.72 -13.75 4.15
N SER A 30 -2.63 -13.74 3.18
CA SER A 30 -3.92 -14.41 3.29
C SER A 30 -3.84 -15.93 3.35
N TYR A 31 -2.82 -16.54 2.74
CA TYR A 31 -2.60 -17.99 2.82
C TYR A 31 -1.67 -18.44 3.95
N THR A 32 -1.07 -17.51 4.68
CA THR A 32 0.00 -17.82 5.65
C THR A 32 -0.44 -18.80 6.75
N ASN A 33 -1.67 -18.67 7.26
CA ASN A 33 -2.19 -19.62 8.26
C ASN A 33 -2.30 -21.03 7.66
N SER A 34 -2.86 -21.16 6.46
CA SER A 34 -3.01 -22.45 5.80
C SER A 34 -1.67 -23.10 5.48
N VAL A 35 -0.68 -22.33 5.05
CA VAL A 35 0.68 -22.82 4.82
C VAL A 35 1.27 -23.37 6.11
N LEU A 36 1.15 -22.66 7.24
CA LEU A 36 1.62 -23.12 8.55
C LEU A 36 0.90 -24.39 9.03
N ASP A 37 -0.43 -24.41 8.93
CA ASP A 37 -1.25 -25.55 9.36
C ASP A 37 -0.95 -26.83 8.56
N LYS A 38 -0.44 -26.66 7.35
CA LYS A 38 -0.05 -27.76 6.45
C LYS A 38 1.46 -28.02 6.41
N GLY A 39 2.17 -27.56 7.45
CA GLY A 39 3.57 -27.89 7.66
C GLY A 39 4.58 -27.03 6.95
N GLY A 40 4.19 -25.87 6.43
CA GLY A 40 5.11 -24.88 5.89
C GLY A 40 6.07 -24.34 6.96
N ILE A 41 7.35 -24.26 6.64
CA ILE A 41 8.40 -23.86 7.57
C ILE A 41 9.06 -22.59 7.07
N TYR A 42 9.08 -21.57 7.93
CA TYR A 42 9.78 -20.32 7.69
C TYR A 42 11.03 -20.23 8.59
N ARG A 43 12.08 -19.62 8.08
CA ARG A 43 13.33 -19.44 8.82
C ARG A 43 13.76 -17.97 8.83
N ASP A 44 14.44 -17.58 9.89
CA ASP A 44 15.14 -16.30 9.95
C ASP A 44 16.47 -16.33 9.16
N SER A 45 17.18 -15.22 9.11
CA SER A 45 18.48 -15.13 8.41
C SER A 45 19.56 -16.04 8.98
N ASN A 46 19.42 -16.48 10.24
CA ASN A 46 20.33 -17.41 10.91
C ASN A 46 19.95 -18.88 10.66
N GLY A 47 18.77 -19.12 10.04
CA GLY A 47 18.26 -20.47 9.77
C GLY A 47 17.38 -21.03 10.88
N ASN A 48 17.05 -20.27 11.92
CA ASN A 48 16.12 -20.71 12.97
C ASN A 48 14.69 -20.65 12.47
N ILE A 49 13.87 -21.65 12.88
CA ILE A 49 12.43 -21.62 12.57
C ILE A 49 11.81 -20.42 13.28
N THR A 50 10.98 -19.68 12.55
CA THR A 50 10.34 -18.47 13.04
C THR A 50 8.89 -18.37 12.56
N ASP A 51 8.07 -17.62 13.29
CA ASP A 51 6.73 -17.25 12.84
C ASP A 51 6.81 -16.18 11.73
N PRO A 52 6.12 -16.34 10.59
CA PRO A 52 6.21 -15.39 9.49
C PRO A 52 5.68 -14.01 9.84
N PHE A 53 4.58 -13.86 10.59
CA PHE A 53 4.08 -12.54 11.00
C PHE A 53 5.11 -11.79 11.84
N THR A 54 5.77 -12.51 12.75
CA THR A 54 6.87 -11.97 13.56
C THR A 54 8.05 -11.55 12.68
N LEU A 55 8.44 -12.38 11.72
CA LEU A 55 9.56 -12.09 10.83
C LEU A 55 9.28 -10.84 9.96
N PHE A 56 8.09 -10.77 9.34
CA PHE A 56 7.70 -9.62 8.52
C PHE A 56 7.73 -8.31 9.33
N ALA A 57 7.17 -8.32 10.53
CA ALA A 57 7.19 -7.15 11.42
C ALA A 57 8.62 -6.77 11.84
N GLN A 58 9.46 -7.73 12.22
CA GLN A 58 10.88 -7.49 12.56
C GLN A 58 11.67 -6.91 11.39
N LYS A 59 11.29 -7.25 10.15
CA LYS A 59 11.87 -6.69 8.94
C LYS A 59 11.29 -5.32 8.57
N GLY A 60 10.27 -4.82 9.30
CA GLY A 60 9.71 -3.48 9.12
C GLY A 60 8.40 -3.42 8.35
N ALA A 61 7.76 -4.55 8.04
CA ALA A 61 6.42 -4.55 7.46
C ALA A 61 5.44 -3.79 8.37
N SER A 62 4.75 -2.80 7.82
CA SER A 62 3.90 -1.89 8.59
C SER A 62 2.41 -2.19 8.47
N MET A 63 2.02 -3.03 7.51
CA MET A 63 0.62 -3.40 7.25
C MET A 63 0.54 -4.82 6.70
N VAL A 64 -0.50 -5.56 7.09
CA VAL A 64 -0.90 -6.77 6.38
C VAL A 64 -2.20 -6.53 5.66
N ARG A 65 -2.33 -7.11 4.47
CA ARG A 65 -3.57 -7.26 3.74
C ARG A 65 -4.04 -8.70 3.85
N ILE A 66 -5.33 -8.91 4.18
CA ILE A 66 -5.95 -10.23 4.24
C ILE A 66 -7.26 -10.15 3.46
N ARG A 67 -7.46 -11.09 2.55
CA ARG A 67 -8.73 -11.24 1.82
C ARG A 67 -9.74 -11.99 2.66
N LEU A 68 -11.01 -11.69 2.41
CA LEU A 68 -12.14 -12.37 3.01
C LEU A 68 -13.06 -12.89 1.91
N TRP A 69 -13.31 -14.19 1.89
CA TRP A 69 -14.35 -14.84 1.11
C TRP A 69 -15.60 -15.05 1.95
N HIS A 70 -16.76 -15.09 1.29
CA HIS A 70 -18.04 -15.15 2.01
C HIS A 70 -18.25 -16.51 2.69
N THR A 71 -18.27 -17.59 1.91
CA THR A 71 -18.45 -18.96 2.37
C THR A 71 -17.58 -19.89 1.52
N PRO A 72 -16.25 -19.86 1.74
CA PRO A 72 -15.32 -20.61 0.89
C PRO A 72 -15.56 -22.13 0.92
N GLU A 73 -16.15 -22.65 1.99
CA GLU A 73 -16.50 -24.06 2.18
C GLU A 73 -17.48 -24.58 1.11
N ASN A 74 -18.15 -23.70 0.38
CA ASN A 74 -18.98 -24.05 -0.78
C ASN A 74 -18.14 -24.54 -1.99
N ASN A 75 -16.82 -24.41 -1.93
CA ASN A 75 -15.90 -24.82 -2.98
C ASN A 75 -14.98 -25.93 -2.47
N ILE A 76 -14.51 -26.74 -3.43
CA ILE A 76 -13.62 -27.87 -3.17
C ILE A 76 -12.26 -27.56 -3.79
N ASP A 77 -11.19 -27.77 -3.02
CA ASP A 77 -9.82 -27.64 -3.50
C ASP A 77 -9.44 -28.76 -4.49
N LYS A 78 -8.26 -28.68 -5.09
CA LYS A 78 -7.78 -29.71 -6.04
C LYS A 78 -7.51 -31.07 -5.39
N CYS A 79 -7.46 -31.14 -4.06
CA CYS A 79 -7.28 -32.38 -3.30
C CYS A 79 -8.61 -33.00 -2.82
N GLY A 80 -9.75 -32.39 -3.16
CA GLY A 80 -11.09 -32.89 -2.82
C GLY A 80 -11.61 -32.46 -1.46
N ASN A 81 -11.01 -31.46 -0.80
CA ASN A 81 -11.44 -30.97 0.50
C ASN A 81 -12.22 -29.65 0.37
N PRO A 82 -13.20 -29.37 1.25
CA PRO A 82 -13.79 -28.06 1.37
C PRO A 82 -12.71 -27.01 1.71
N ILE A 83 -12.79 -25.86 1.05
CA ILE A 83 -11.84 -24.76 1.31
C ILE A 83 -12.16 -24.14 2.65
N SER A 84 -11.18 -24.07 3.55
CA SER A 84 -11.32 -23.47 4.90
C SER A 84 -10.52 -22.16 5.08
N THR A 85 -9.68 -21.81 4.11
CA THR A 85 -8.89 -20.57 4.15
C THR A 85 -9.72 -19.35 3.77
N ASN A 86 -9.30 -18.19 4.23
CA ASN A 86 -9.89 -16.88 3.92
C ASN A 86 -11.37 -16.74 4.32
N ASN A 87 -11.91 -17.61 5.18
CA ASN A 87 -13.14 -17.35 5.87
C ASN A 87 -12.94 -16.38 7.04
N LEU A 88 -14.01 -15.95 7.68
CA LEU A 88 -13.91 -14.92 8.73
C LEU A 88 -13.09 -15.36 9.95
N ASP A 89 -13.09 -16.62 10.31
CA ASP A 89 -12.30 -17.12 11.45
C ASP A 89 -10.80 -17.12 11.12
N ASP A 90 -10.43 -17.47 9.89
CA ASP A 90 -9.06 -17.41 9.38
C ASP A 90 -8.56 -15.95 9.33
N VAL A 91 -9.40 -15.01 8.85
CA VAL A 91 -9.09 -13.57 8.87
C VAL A 91 -8.87 -13.06 10.30
N VAL A 92 -9.72 -13.45 11.25
CA VAL A 92 -9.56 -13.10 12.67
C VAL A 92 -8.22 -13.59 13.20
N LEU A 93 -7.83 -14.84 12.89
CA LEU A 93 -6.55 -15.42 13.32
C LEU A 93 -5.37 -14.66 12.74
N ALA A 94 -5.37 -14.41 11.42
CA ALA A 94 -4.31 -13.67 10.75
C ALA A 94 -4.17 -12.23 11.30
N PHE A 95 -5.28 -11.55 11.51
CA PHE A 95 -5.28 -10.20 12.06
C PHE A 95 -4.81 -10.15 13.52
N LYS A 96 -5.13 -11.14 14.35
CA LYS A 96 -4.59 -11.25 15.72
C LYS A 96 -3.07 -11.38 15.69
N ARG A 97 -2.54 -12.25 14.83
CA ARG A 97 -1.09 -12.44 14.66
C ARG A 97 -0.40 -11.15 14.20
N ALA A 98 -0.97 -10.46 13.22
CA ALA A 98 -0.44 -9.21 12.71
C ALA A 98 -0.49 -8.08 13.76
N LYS A 99 -1.63 -7.95 14.45
CA LYS A 99 -1.85 -6.88 15.44
C LYS A 99 -0.93 -6.99 16.65
N ILE A 100 -0.67 -8.19 17.14
CA ILE A 100 0.29 -8.43 18.22
C ILE A 100 1.69 -7.92 17.84
N GLN A 101 2.04 -7.97 16.55
CA GLN A 101 3.30 -7.45 16.03
C GLN A 101 3.26 -5.93 15.71
N GLY A 102 2.14 -5.25 15.97
CA GLY A 102 2.00 -3.81 15.75
C GLY A 102 1.71 -3.40 14.29
N MET A 103 1.43 -4.35 13.42
CA MET A 103 1.09 -4.04 12.02
C MET A 103 -0.34 -3.52 11.88
N LYS A 104 -0.57 -2.60 10.94
CA LYS A 104 -1.90 -2.15 10.51
C LYS A 104 -2.61 -3.25 9.73
N LEU A 105 -3.94 -3.20 9.70
CA LEU A 105 -4.80 -4.22 9.15
C LEU A 105 -5.58 -3.69 7.94
N ASN A 106 -5.39 -4.30 6.77
CA ASN A 106 -6.14 -4.03 5.55
C ASN A 106 -6.95 -5.28 5.18
N MET A 107 -8.27 -5.17 5.16
CA MET A 107 -9.16 -6.25 4.76
C MET A 107 -9.68 -6.03 3.35
N SER A 108 -9.58 -7.04 2.50
CA SER A 108 -10.20 -7.07 1.17
C SER A 108 -11.41 -7.99 1.18
N ILE A 109 -12.63 -7.42 1.15
CA ILE A 109 -13.86 -8.22 1.08
C ILE A 109 -14.14 -8.54 -0.38
N HIS A 110 -14.00 -9.81 -0.77
CA HIS A 110 -14.30 -10.25 -2.14
C HIS A 110 -15.79 -10.32 -2.42
N TYR A 111 -16.61 -10.60 -1.39
CA TYR A 111 -18.05 -10.88 -1.47
C TYR A 111 -18.43 -12.15 -2.25
N GLY A 112 -17.49 -12.88 -2.81
CA GLY A 112 -17.69 -14.19 -3.42
C GLY A 112 -17.35 -15.31 -2.45
N ASP A 113 -17.74 -16.53 -2.78
CA ASP A 113 -17.37 -17.74 -2.02
C ASP A 113 -15.91 -18.17 -2.33
N TYR A 114 -15.25 -17.49 -3.27
CA TYR A 114 -13.87 -17.71 -3.69
C TYR A 114 -13.30 -16.41 -4.29
N PHE A 115 -12.16 -16.49 -4.99
CA PHE A 115 -11.55 -15.34 -5.65
C PHE A 115 -12.56 -14.57 -6.49
N ASN A 116 -12.63 -13.27 -6.24
CA ASN A 116 -13.09 -12.29 -7.19
C ASN A 116 -11.86 -11.60 -7.77
N ASP A 117 -11.77 -11.61 -9.09
CA ASP A 117 -10.68 -11.10 -9.89
C ASP A 117 -11.25 -10.44 -11.16
N PRO A 118 -10.45 -9.89 -12.08
CA PRO A 118 -10.96 -9.26 -13.29
C PRO A 118 -11.88 -10.14 -14.14
N SER A 119 -11.71 -11.45 -14.08
CA SER A 119 -12.52 -12.43 -14.84
C SER A 119 -13.73 -12.94 -14.08
N ASN A 120 -13.78 -12.79 -12.76
CA ASN A 120 -14.78 -13.40 -11.91
C ASN A 120 -15.19 -12.50 -10.75
N GLN A 121 -16.40 -11.92 -10.81
CA GLN A 121 -16.99 -11.09 -9.76
C GLN A 121 -18.30 -11.70 -9.22
N LYS A 122 -18.32 -13.04 -9.11
CA LYS A 122 -19.51 -13.81 -8.77
C LYS A 122 -19.92 -13.61 -7.31
N MET A 123 -21.23 -13.44 -7.09
CA MET A 123 -21.80 -13.40 -5.76
C MET A 123 -21.73 -14.78 -5.05
N PRO A 124 -21.81 -14.82 -3.72
CA PRO A 124 -21.89 -16.08 -2.99
C PRO A 124 -23.18 -16.83 -3.30
N LYS A 125 -23.13 -18.16 -3.24
CA LYS A 125 -24.28 -19.03 -3.56
C LYS A 125 -25.55 -18.65 -2.77
N VAL A 126 -25.38 -18.24 -1.52
CA VAL A 126 -26.50 -17.89 -0.62
C VAL A 126 -27.27 -16.62 -1.06
N TRP A 127 -26.69 -15.79 -1.92
CA TRP A 127 -27.33 -14.57 -2.44
C TRP A 127 -27.92 -14.75 -3.85
N MET A 128 -27.73 -15.90 -4.47
CA MET A 128 -28.29 -16.17 -5.80
C MET A 128 -29.82 -16.15 -5.77
N GLY A 129 -30.44 -15.52 -6.78
CA GLY A 129 -31.88 -15.39 -6.90
C GLY A 129 -32.55 -14.35 -5.99
N LEU A 130 -31.76 -13.61 -5.18
CA LEU A 130 -32.32 -12.52 -4.37
C LEU A 130 -32.76 -11.34 -5.24
N SER A 131 -33.89 -10.73 -4.86
CA SER A 131 -34.24 -9.43 -5.45
C SER A 131 -33.19 -8.37 -5.11
N HIS A 132 -33.07 -7.34 -5.96
CA HIS A 132 -32.08 -6.30 -5.75
C HIS A 132 -32.14 -5.67 -4.35
N GLY A 133 -33.31 -5.35 -3.83
CA GLY A 133 -33.47 -4.79 -2.49
C GLY A 133 -32.99 -5.73 -1.38
N ILE A 134 -33.32 -7.02 -1.46
CA ILE A 134 -32.85 -8.03 -0.49
C ILE A 134 -31.33 -8.24 -0.60
N LEU A 135 -30.78 -8.17 -1.82
CA LEU A 135 -29.35 -8.25 -2.02
C LEU A 135 -28.62 -7.06 -1.36
N LEU A 136 -29.16 -5.84 -1.47
CA LEU A 136 -28.60 -4.66 -0.81
C LEU A 136 -28.61 -4.81 0.72
N ASP A 137 -29.70 -5.30 1.29
CA ASP A 137 -29.80 -5.60 2.74
C ASP A 137 -28.77 -6.65 3.13
N SER A 138 -28.56 -7.68 2.30
CA SER A 138 -27.57 -8.74 2.54
C SER A 138 -26.14 -8.19 2.53
N ILE A 139 -25.80 -7.34 1.57
CA ILE A 139 -24.49 -6.68 1.48
C ILE A 139 -24.24 -5.81 2.72
N TYR A 140 -25.24 -5.00 3.12
CA TYR A 140 -25.13 -4.16 4.32
C TYR A 140 -24.89 -5.00 5.56
N ASN A 141 -25.76 -5.98 5.80
CA ASN A 141 -25.72 -6.81 7.00
C ASN A 141 -24.44 -7.64 7.08
N TYR A 142 -23.99 -8.20 5.97
CA TYR A 142 -22.73 -8.95 5.91
C TYR A 142 -21.55 -8.05 6.25
N THR A 143 -21.40 -6.92 5.55
CA THR A 143 -20.31 -5.97 5.79
C THR A 143 -20.29 -5.50 7.25
N TYR A 144 -21.43 -5.10 7.79
CA TYR A 144 -21.55 -4.66 9.18
C TYR A 144 -21.21 -5.78 10.18
N SER A 145 -21.69 -7.01 9.93
CA SER A 145 -21.47 -8.16 10.82
C SER A 145 -20.01 -8.59 10.85
N VAL A 146 -19.33 -8.57 9.70
CA VAL A 146 -17.89 -8.83 9.58
C VAL A 146 -17.11 -7.83 10.43
N LEU A 147 -17.37 -6.53 10.27
CA LEU A 147 -16.71 -5.48 11.05
C LEU A 147 -17.00 -5.62 12.55
N LYS A 148 -18.25 -5.95 12.91
CA LYS A 148 -18.64 -6.19 14.30
C LYS A 148 -17.87 -7.36 14.90
N ARG A 149 -17.73 -8.48 14.19
CA ARG A 149 -16.95 -9.63 14.64
C ARG A 149 -15.48 -9.24 14.85
N LEU A 150 -14.85 -8.59 13.87
CA LEU A 150 -13.45 -8.16 13.96
C LEU A 150 -13.22 -7.19 15.13
N ASN A 151 -14.14 -6.26 15.36
CA ASN A 151 -14.07 -5.33 16.49
C ASN A 151 -14.20 -6.06 17.84
N THR A 152 -15.13 -7.00 17.94
CA THR A 152 -15.33 -7.82 19.16
C THR A 152 -14.07 -8.63 19.48
N GLU A 153 -13.36 -9.13 18.46
CA GLU A 153 -12.10 -9.86 18.60
C GLU A 153 -10.88 -8.94 18.82
N GLY A 154 -11.11 -7.63 18.87
CA GLY A 154 -10.06 -6.63 19.08
C GLY A 154 -9.16 -6.41 17.88
N VAL A 155 -9.58 -6.75 16.68
CA VAL A 155 -8.80 -6.66 15.42
C VAL A 155 -9.53 -5.82 14.35
N THR A 156 -10.09 -4.70 14.74
CA THR A 156 -10.73 -3.75 13.82
C THR A 156 -9.72 -3.35 12.72
N PRO A 157 -10.08 -3.47 11.45
CA PRO A 157 -9.18 -3.09 10.37
C PRO A 157 -8.99 -1.56 10.28
N ASP A 158 -7.83 -1.14 9.80
CA ASP A 158 -7.54 0.26 9.46
C ASP A 158 -8.14 0.63 8.09
N VAL A 159 -8.18 -0.34 7.16
CA VAL A 159 -8.68 -0.18 5.80
C VAL A 159 -9.57 -1.36 5.44
N VAL A 160 -10.68 -1.09 4.76
CA VAL A 160 -11.55 -2.10 4.16
C VAL A 160 -11.74 -1.80 2.67
N ALA A 161 -11.30 -2.71 1.82
CA ALA A 161 -11.61 -2.69 0.39
C ALA A 161 -12.96 -3.38 0.13
N ILE A 162 -13.85 -2.69 -0.55
CA ILE A 162 -15.14 -3.20 -1.01
C ILE A 162 -14.97 -3.75 -2.41
N GLY A 163 -14.97 -5.08 -2.52
CA GLY A 163 -14.61 -5.79 -3.74
C GLY A 163 -13.09 -5.91 -3.94
N ASN A 164 -12.71 -6.79 -4.86
CA ASN A 164 -11.33 -7.02 -5.28
C ASN A 164 -11.26 -6.97 -6.81
N GLU A 165 -10.38 -6.14 -7.37
CA GLU A 165 -10.12 -6.00 -8.81
C GLU A 165 -11.40 -5.95 -9.67
N THR A 166 -12.34 -5.13 -9.27
CA THR A 166 -13.69 -5.06 -9.85
C THR A 166 -13.67 -4.40 -11.23
N THR A 167 -13.21 -5.13 -12.24
CA THR A 167 -12.97 -4.60 -13.60
C THR A 167 -14.23 -4.58 -14.46
N TYR A 168 -15.04 -5.66 -14.45
CA TYR A 168 -16.20 -5.81 -15.35
C TYR A 168 -17.52 -6.02 -14.63
N GLY A 169 -17.66 -5.55 -13.40
CA GLY A 169 -18.88 -5.66 -12.60
C GLY A 169 -18.60 -5.90 -11.15
N PHE A 170 -19.67 -6.00 -10.35
CA PHE A 170 -19.56 -6.22 -8.91
C PHE A 170 -20.72 -7.05 -8.38
N ILE A 171 -20.42 -8.19 -7.74
CA ILE A 171 -21.41 -9.10 -7.12
C ILE A 171 -22.51 -9.46 -8.13
N TYR A 172 -22.20 -10.24 -9.15
CA TYR A 172 -23.16 -10.66 -10.14
C TYR A 172 -23.52 -12.17 -9.99
N GLU A 173 -24.71 -12.55 -10.43
CA GLU A 173 -25.21 -13.90 -10.34
C GLU A 173 -24.59 -14.81 -11.39
N ASN A 174 -24.58 -14.33 -12.64
CA ASN A 174 -23.96 -15.02 -13.77
C ASN A 174 -22.77 -14.22 -14.28
N ALA A 175 -21.86 -14.88 -14.99
CA ALA A 175 -20.75 -14.17 -15.61
C ALA A 175 -21.27 -12.98 -16.41
N PRO A 176 -20.70 -11.77 -16.24
CA PRO A 176 -21.22 -10.60 -16.94
C PRO A 176 -20.91 -10.78 -18.42
N THR A 177 -21.95 -11.04 -19.18
CA THR A 177 -21.88 -10.95 -20.65
C THR A 177 -21.82 -9.49 -21.10
N ASP A 178 -22.34 -8.58 -20.26
CA ASP A 178 -22.64 -7.19 -20.62
C ASP A 178 -21.89 -6.16 -19.75
N GLY A 179 -20.97 -6.59 -18.85
CA GLY A 179 -20.23 -5.68 -17.99
C GLY A 179 -21.06 -5.10 -16.83
N TRP A 180 -20.80 -3.85 -16.49
CA TRP A 180 -21.45 -3.14 -15.38
C TRP A 180 -22.95 -2.96 -15.57
N ASN A 181 -23.73 -3.23 -14.52
CA ASN A 181 -25.19 -3.02 -14.49
C ASN A 181 -25.53 -1.77 -13.65
N TRP A 182 -25.33 -0.60 -14.21
CA TRP A 182 -25.69 0.66 -13.57
C TRP A 182 -27.18 0.97 -13.70
N PRO A 183 -27.89 1.50 -12.67
CA PRO A 183 -27.36 1.98 -11.37
C PRO A 183 -27.16 0.89 -10.31
N LYS A 184 -27.57 -0.36 -10.53
CA LYS A 184 -27.56 -1.42 -9.52
C LYS A 184 -26.19 -1.65 -8.90
N ASP A 185 -25.12 -1.54 -9.68
CA ASP A 185 -23.76 -1.70 -9.12
C ASP A 185 -23.37 -0.52 -8.25
N ALA A 186 -23.83 0.70 -8.56
CA ALA A 186 -23.67 1.85 -7.68
C ALA A 186 -24.37 1.65 -6.32
N ASP A 187 -25.57 1.10 -6.33
CA ASP A 187 -26.32 0.82 -5.10
C ASP A 187 -25.56 -0.17 -4.21
N LYS A 188 -24.99 -1.24 -4.80
CA LYS A 188 -24.21 -2.26 -4.05
C LYS A 188 -22.99 -1.64 -3.36
N TYR A 189 -22.21 -0.79 -4.06
CA TYR A 189 -21.07 -0.09 -3.47
C TYR A 189 -21.51 0.87 -2.37
N ASN A 190 -22.49 1.70 -2.66
CA ASN A 190 -22.94 2.73 -1.73
C ASN A 190 -23.52 2.14 -0.46
N ILE A 191 -24.24 1.01 -0.54
CA ILE A 191 -24.79 0.35 0.66
C ILE A 191 -23.67 -0.30 1.50
N ALA A 192 -22.64 -0.88 0.87
CA ALA A 192 -21.48 -1.41 1.57
C ALA A 192 -20.70 -0.29 2.29
N PHE A 193 -20.45 0.84 1.63
CA PHE A 193 -19.84 2.01 2.27
C PHE A 193 -20.69 2.56 3.42
N THR A 194 -22.01 2.57 3.26
CA THR A 194 -22.94 2.98 4.34
C THR A 194 -22.81 2.07 5.55
N ALA A 195 -22.63 0.76 5.36
CA ALA A 195 -22.40 -0.18 6.46
C ALA A 195 -21.11 0.16 7.23
N VAL A 196 -20.01 0.49 6.53
CA VAL A 196 -18.74 0.92 7.15
C VAL A 196 -18.93 2.24 7.92
N ASP A 197 -19.59 3.24 7.31
CA ASP A 197 -19.82 4.54 7.96
C ASP A 197 -20.67 4.41 9.23
N ASN A 198 -21.74 3.62 9.17
CA ASN A 198 -22.59 3.35 10.34
C ASN A 198 -21.81 2.59 11.41
N PHE A 199 -20.96 1.64 11.01
CA PHE A 199 -20.11 0.93 11.96
C PHE A 199 -19.13 1.89 12.64
N ASN A 200 -18.43 2.74 11.88
CA ASN A 200 -17.51 3.74 12.40
C ASN A 200 -18.19 4.67 13.41
N LYS A 201 -19.40 5.16 13.06
CA LYS A 201 -20.17 6.04 13.91
C LYS A 201 -20.58 5.39 15.22
N VAL A 202 -21.07 4.13 15.19
CA VAL A 202 -21.57 3.43 16.38
C VAL A 202 -20.44 3.01 17.30
N ASN A 203 -19.29 2.60 16.75
CA ASN A 203 -18.18 2.05 17.52
C ASN A 203 -17.02 3.04 17.75
N ASN A 204 -17.18 4.31 17.32
CA ASN A 204 -16.16 5.34 17.41
C ASN A 204 -14.82 4.89 16.78
N THR A 205 -14.90 4.30 15.59
CA THR A 205 -13.76 3.86 14.80
C THR A 205 -13.56 4.76 13.57
N SER A 206 -12.46 4.60 12.86
CA SER A 206 -12.10 5.42 11.67
C SER A 206 -11.57 4.54 10.54
N ILE A 207 -12.29 3.45 10.25
CA ILE A 207 -11.93 2.55 9.15
C ILE A 207 -12.02 3.30 7.84
N LYS A 208 -10.93 3.34 7.08
CA LYS A 208 -10.92 3.88 5.71
C LYS A 208 -11.56 2.90 4.73
N LYS A 209 -12.33 3.41 3.80
CA LYS A 209 -12.97 2.64 2.72
C LYS A 209 -12.13 2.70 1.47
N ALA A 210 -11.94 1.57 0.81
CA ALA A 210 -11.20 1.50 -0.45
C ALA A 210 -12.02 0.84 -1.54
N VAL A 211 -11.74 1.20 -2.78
CA VAL A 211 -12.05 0.45 -3.99
C VAL A 211 -10.77 -0.18 -4.53
N HIS A 212 -10.86 -1.26 -5.29
CA HIS A 212 -9.70 -1.95 -5.81
C HIS A 212 -9.85 -2.27 -7.29
N PHE A 213 -8.95 -1.77 -8.12
CA PHE A 213 -8.91 -1.90 -9.57
C PHE A 213 -7.58 -2.47 -10.03
N THR A 214 -7.54 -2.97 -11.27
CA THR A 214 -6.27 -3.21 -11.98
C THR A 214 -5.74 -1.89 -12.56
N ASP A 215 -4.44 -1.79 -12.75
CA ASP A 215 -3.78 -0.62 -13.31
C ASP A 215 -4.34 -0.22 -14.69
N ASN A 216 -4.58 -1.19 -15.56
CA ASN A 216 -5.12 -0.99 -16.92
C ASN A 216 -6.52 -0.37 -16.94
N THR A 217 -7.28 -0.47 -15.85
CA THR A 217 -8.68 -0.01 -15.80
C THR A 217 -8.93 1.09 -14.79
N ALA A 218 -7.96 1.39 -13.93
CA ALA A 218 -8.13 2.28 -12.78
C ALA A 218 -8.60 3.69 -13.15
N ASP A 219 -8.08 4.29 -14.23
CA ASP A 219 -8.49 5.62 -14.68
C ASP A 219 -9.94 5.62 -15.19
N TRP A 220 -10.27 4.69 -16.06
CA TRP A 220 -11.61 4.54 -16.60
C TRP A 220 -12.65 4.25 -15.51
N LEU A 221 -12.35 3.30 -14.60
CA LEU A 221 -13.27 2.95 -13.51
C LEU A 221 -13.44 4.07 -12.50
N ALA A 222 -12.38 4.77 -12.14
CA ALA A 222 -12.49 5.93 -11.25
C ALA A 222 -13.41 7.00 -11.85
N GLY A 223 -13.27 7.31 -13.15
CA GLY A 223 -14.16 8.22 -13.88
C GLY A 223 -15.61 7.73 -13.92
N LEU A 224 -15.79 6.43 -14.19
CA LEU A 224 -17.11 5.81 -14.23
C LEU A 224 -17.78 5.87 -12.84
N PHE A 225 -17.07 5.53 -11.77
CA PHE A 225 -17.57 5.59 -10.39
C PHE A 225 -18.05 7.01 -10.04
N TYR A 226 -17.25 8.02 -10.37
CA TYR A 226 -17.63 9.41 -10.13
C TYR A 226 -18.91 9.81 -10.88
N THR A 227 -19.07 9.40 -12.14
CA THR A 227 -20.26 9.69 -12.96
C THR A 227 -21.50 8.93 -12.46
N LYS A 228 -21.31 7.76 -11.84
CA LYS A 228 -22.37 6.90 -11.29
C LYS A 228 -22.63 7.14 -9.80
N SER A 229 -22.08 8.22 -9.22
CA SER A 229 -22.28 8.61 -7.82
C SER A 229 -21.72 7.62 -6.78
N VAL A 230 -20.70 6.84 -7.15
CA VAL A 230 -19.91 6.02 -6.22
C VAL A 230 -18.68 6.84 -5.81
N ARG A 231 -18.79 7.62 -4.75
CA ARG A 231 -17.74 8.61 -4.35
C ARG A 231 -17.32 8.50 -2.89
N ASN A 232 -18.05 7.73 -2.11
CA ASN A 232 -17.86 7.65 -0.66
C ASN A 232 -16.80 6.60 -0.27
N PHE A 233 -15.61 6.74 -0.86
CA PHE A 233 -14.42 5.97 -0.48
C PHE A 233 -13.23 6.91 -0.30
N ASP A 234 -12.19 6.44 0.38
CA ASP A 234 -11.01 7.21 0.77
C ASP A 234 -9.79 6.87 -0.10
N ILE A 235 -9.66 5.60 -0.50
CA ILE A 235 -8.49 5.04 -1.17
C ILE A 235 -8.89 4.39 -2.50
N ILE A 236 -8.10 4.61 -3.54
CA ILE A 236 -8.07 3.76 -4.73
C ILE A 236 -6.89 2.81 -4.59
N GLY A 237 -7.18 1.52 -4.40
CA GLY A 237 -6.23 0.43 -4.47
C GLY A 237 -6.00 0.00 -5.91
N ILE A 238 -4.75 -0.28 -6.27
CA ILE A 238 -4.36 -0.69 -7.62
C ILE A 238 -3.56 -1.98 -7.54
N SER A 239 -3.94 -2.99 -8.32
CA SER A 239 -3.06 -4.11 -8.65
C SER A 239 -2.14 -3.70 -9.79
N PHE A 240 -0.84 -3.81 -9.58
CA PHE A 240 0.19 -3.58 -10.59
C PHE A 240 1.15 -4.75 -10.64
N TYR A 241 1.03 -5.53 -11.69
CA TYR A 241 1.94 -6.64 -11.98
C TYR A 241 2.59 -6.38 -13.34
N PRO A 242 3.89 -6.14 -13.44
CA PRO A 242 4.56 -5.82 -14.71
C PRO A 242 4.31 -6.87 -15.81
N TYR A 243 4.02 -8.11 -15.41
CA TYR A 243 3.73 -9.22 -16.33
C TYR A 243 2.36 -9.14 -17.01
N PHE A 244 1.40 -8.45 -16.38
CA PHE A 244 0.02 -8.34 -16.84
C PHE A 244 -0.37 -6.91 -17.17
N SER A 245 0.52 -5.96 -16.91
CA SER A 245 0.31 -4.53 -17.16
C SER A 245 0.50 -4.20 -18.64
N ASP A 246 -0.35 -3.30 -19.14
CA ASP A 246 -0.16 -2.65 -20.45
C ASP A 246 0.86 -1.50 -20.37
N PHE A 247 1.31 -1.13 -19.18
CA PHE A 247 2.30 -0.08 -18.99
C PHE A 247 3.70 -0.55 -19.37
N ASP A 248 4.37 0.23 -20.19
CA ASP A 248 5.73 -0.02 -20.66
C ASP A 248 6.80 0.34 -19.62
N SER A 249 6.43 1.07 -18.57
CA SER A 249 7.38 1.57 -17.59
C SER A 249 6.72 1.92 -16.24
N LEU A 250 7.52 1.94 -15.19
CA LEU A 250 7.12 2.48 -13.88
C LEU A 250 6.74 3.96 -13.94
N GLN A 251 7.29 4.72 -14.93
CA GLN A 251 6.92 6.11 -15.12
C GLN A 251 5.44 6.26 -15.54
N SER A 252 4.94 5.36 -16.40
CA SER A 252 3.53 5.34 -16.80
C SER A 252 2.62 5.09 -15.60
N LEU A 253 2.98 4.17 -14.72
CA LEU A 253 2.29 3.97 -13.43
C LEU A 253 2.33 5.24 -12.56
N GLY A 254 3.48 5.91 -12.46
CA GLY A 254 3.63 7.16 -11.71
C GLY A 254 2.70 8.27 -12.24
N ASN A 255 2.56 8.37 -13.56
CA ASN A 255 1.65 9.31 -14.20
C ASN A 255 0.19 9.00 -13.86
N LEU A 256 -0.22 7.72 -13.93
CA LEU A 256 -1.56 7.28 -13.52
C LEU A 256 -1.86 7.65 -12.06
N ILE A 257 -0.96 7.35 -11.13
CA ILE A 257 -1.12 7.66 -9.69
C ILE A 257 -1.31 9.17 -9.50
N THR A 258 -0.48 9.99 -10.15
CA THR A 258 -0.56 11.46 -10.06
C THR A 258 -1.90 11.96 -10.61
N GLN A 259 -2.35 11.43 -11.75
CA GLN A 259 -3.61 11.76 -12.39
C GLN A 259 -4.80 11.40 -11.49
N LEU A 260 -4.88 10.17 -10.99
CA LEU A 260 -5.96 9.71 -10.10
C LEU A 260 -6.04 10.56 -8.83
N LYS A 261 -4.89 10.81 -8.20
CA LYS A 261 -4.82 11.63 -6.99
C LYS A 261 -5.31 13.05 -7.21
N THR A 262 -4.86 13.70 -8.28
CA THR A 262 -5.20 15.10 -8.56
C THR A 262 -6.64 15.26 -9.04
N THR A 263 -7.13 14.32 -9.85
CA THR A 263 -8.49 14.39 -10.44
C THR A 263 -9.56 14.09 -9.40
N TYR A 264 -9.36 13.05 -8.58
CA TYR A 264 -10.40 12.56 -7.67
C TYR A 264 -10.17 12.94 -6.21
N ASN A 265 -9.02 13.52 -5.87
CA ASN A 265 -8.63 13.88 -4.51
C ASN A 265 -8.75 12.68 -3.54
N LYS A 266 -8.24 11.51 -3.99
CA LYS A 266 -8.21 10.26 -3.22
C LYS A 266 -6.78 9.86 -2.90
N GLU A 267 -6.61 9.11 -1.82
CA GLU A 267 -5.34 8.42 -1.56
C GLU A 267 -5.17 7.27 -2.56
N ILE A 268 -3.96 7.08 -3.08
CA ILE A 268 -3.65 6.00 -4.02
C ILE A 268 -2.64 5.05 -3.38
N MET A 269 -2.92 3.76 -3.44
CA MET A 269 -2.05 2.72 -2.88
C MET A 269 -1.97 1.52 -3.82
N ILE A 270 -0.79 0.95 -3.99
CA ILE A 270 -0.67 -0.35 -4.66
C ILE A 270 -1.11 -1.42 -3.67
N PHE A 271 -2.22 -2.10 -3.97
CA PHE A 271 -2.77 -3.15 -3.12
C PHE A 271 -2.23 -4.53 -3.45
N GLU A 272 -1.76 -4.72 -4.69
CA GLU A 272 -1.11 -5.94 -5.11
C GLU A 272 0.02 -5.64 -6.08
N THR A 273 1.13 -6.35 -5.90
CA THR A 273 2.24 -6.45 -6.85
C THR A 273 2.99 -7.75 -6.59
N GLY A 274 3.77 -8.19 -7.56
CA GLY A 274 4.61 -9.38 -7.44
C GLY A 274 5.73 -9.35 -8.47
N ALA A 275 6.85 -9.97 -8.14
CA ALA A 275 8.00 -10.11 -9.04
C ALA A 275 8.74 -11.41 -8.75
N PRO A 276 9.10 -12.21 -9.76
CA PRO A 276 9.84 -13.44 -9.55
C PRO A 276 11.29 -13.17 -9.23
N TRP A 277 11.83 -14.02 -8.36
CA TRP A 277 13.26 -14.06 -8.03
C TRP A 277 13.98 -15.25 -8.69
N THR A 278 13.23 -16.19 -9.28
CA THR A 278 13.76 -17.38 -9.92
C THR A 278 12.83 -17.89 -11.01
N ASN A 279 13.40 -18.61 -11.99
CA ASN A 279 12.67 -19.38 -12.99
C ASN A 279 12.64 -20.89 -12.64
N THR A 280 13.11 -21.28 -11.46
CA THR A 280 13.19 -22.67 -11.03
C THR A 280 12.00 -23.00 -10.15
N ALA A 281 11.31 -24.13 -10.41
CA ALA A 281 10.30 -24.66 -9.53
C ALA A 281 10.93 -25.33 -8.31
N TYR A 282 10.20 -25.34 -7.20
CA TYR A 282 10.51 -26.22 -6.09
C TYR A 282 10.22 -27.68 -6.50
N ALA A 283 10.91 -28.63 -5.87
CA ALA A 283 10.85 -30.04 -6.22
C ALA A 283 9.59 -30.78 -5.71
N ASP A 284 8.54 -30.07 -5.27
CA ASP A 284 7.27 -30.66 -4.84
C ASP A 284 6.35 -31.07 -6.00
N GLY A 285 6.77 -30.79 -7.24
CA GLY A 285 6.02 -31.09 -8.45
C GLY A 285 4.96 -30.08 -8.83
N TYR A 286 4.87 -28.96 -8.09
CA TYR A 286 3.92 -27.91 -8.30
C TYR A 286 4.58 -26.71 -8.99
N GLY A 287 4.16 -26.44 -10.21
CA GLY A 287 4.87 -25.51 -11.10
C GLY A 287 4.03 -24.31 -11.55
N ASN A 288 3.24 -23.70 -10.65
CA ASN A 288 2.52 -22.51 -11.00
C ASN A 288 3.44 -21.30 -10.79
N PHE A 289 3.89 -20.72 -11.91
CA PHE A 289 4.80 -19.57 -11.88
C PHE A 289 4.11 -18.29 -12.28
N MET A 290 4.48 -17.20 -11.65
CA MET A 290 4.35 -15.92 -12.30
C MET A 290 5.32 -15.88 -13.48
N GLY A 291 4.75 -15.80 -14.69
CA GLY A 291 5.48 -16.01 -15.93
C GLY A 291 6.51 -14.94 -16.22
N ASN A 292 7.27 -15.18 -17.28
CA ASN A 292 8.33 -14.29 -17.77
C ASN A 292 7.87 -13.46 -18.99
N ASN A 293 6.57 -13.22 -19.11
CA ASN A 293 5.98 -12.52 -20.23
C ASN A 293 5.65 -11.09 -19.81
N GLY A 294 5.97 -10.11 -20.65
CA GLY A 294 5.57 -8.72 -20.43
C GLY A 294 6.74 -7.77 -20.12
N ASN A 295 6.43 -6.65 -19.50
CA ASN A 295 7.30 -5.49 -19.34
C ASN A 295 8.20 -5.55 -18.09
N PHE A 296 8.56 -6.75 -17.61
CA PHE A 296 9.46 -6.89 -16.47
C PHE A 296 10.93 -6.77 -16.91
N ASN A 297 11.49 -5.60 -16.72
CA ASN A 297 12.83 -5.24 -17.19
C ASN A 297 13.94 -5.45 -16.13
N TYR A 298 13.72 -6.33 -15.16
CA TYR A 298 14.69 -6.67 -14.11
C TYR A 298 15.17 -8.11 -14.27
N PRO A 299 16.43 -8.42 -13.91
CA PRO A 299 16.88 -9.79 -13.86
C PRO A 299 16.02 -10.65 -12.93
N ILE A 300 15.66 -11.87 -13.35
CA ILE A 300 14.95 -12.82 -12.49
C ILE A 300 15.94 -13.47 -11.53
N THR A 301 16.28 -12.71 -10.50
CA THR A 301 17.21 -13.06 -9.43
C THR A 301 16.73 -12.44 -8.11
N PRO A 302 17.21 -12.92 -6.95
CA PRO A 302 16.91 -12.29 -5.67
C PRO A 302 17.20 -10.78 -5.63
N GLN A 303 18.28 -10.34 -6.28
CA GLN A 303 18.62 -8.92 -6.35
C GLN A 303 17.66 -8.16 -7.29
N GLY A 304 17.34 -8.72 -8.45
CA GLY A 304 16.42 -8.07 -9.39
C GLY A 304 15.01 -7.91 -8.83
N GLN A 305 14.51 -8.88 -8.03
CA GLN A 305 13.25 -8.75 -7.28
C GLN A 305 13.32 -7.56 -6.31
N LYS A 306 14.41 -7.44 -5.54
CA LYS A 306 14.64 -6.31 -4.64
C LYS A 306 14.69 -4.98 -5.38
N ASP A 307 15.46 -4.88 -6.46
CA ASP A 307 15.64 -3.66 -7.23
C ASP A 307 14.32 -3.17 -7.81
N PHE A 308 13.53 -4.06 -8.40
CA PHE A 308 12.16 -3.76 -8.84
C PHE A 308 11.31 -3.15 -7.73
N LEU A 309 11.30 -3.77 -6.54
CA LEU A 309 10.47 -3.30 -5.43
C LEU A 309 10.87 -1.91 -4.95
N PHE A 310 12.17 -1.62 -4.88
CA PHE A 310 12.64 -0.29 -4.50
C PHE A 310 12.29 0.77 -5.54
N ASP A 311 12.40 0.44 -6.84
CA ASP A 311 12.04 1.36 -7.92
C ASP A 311 10.53 1.59 -7.98
N LEU A 312 9.73 0.53 -7.79
CA LEU A 312 8.28 0.65 -7.64
C LEU A 312 7.90 1.55 -6.46
N ALA A 313 8.47 1.30 -5.28
CA ALA A 313 8.19 2.09 -4.08
C ALA A 313 8.59 3.57 -4.27
N ASN A 314 9.75 3.84 -4.88
CA ASN A 314 10.19 5.20 -5.22
C ASN A 314 9.20 5.86 -6.20
N THR A 315 8.76 5.16 -7.24
CA THR A 315 7.80 5.68 -8.23
C THR A 315 6.48 6.04 -7.57
N VAL A 316 5.91 5.12 -6.79
CA VAL A 316 4.63 5.34 -6.07
C VAL A 316 4.75 6.50 -5.08
N TYR A 317 5.82 6.55 -4.30
CA TYR A 317 6.09 7.62 -3.34
C TYR A 317 6.20 8.99 -4.02
N ASN A 318 7.01 9.09 -5.08
CA ASN A 318 7.23 10.35 -5.80
C ASN A 318 5.96 10.84 -6.52
N ALA A 319 5.10 9.94 -6.98
CA ALA A 319 3.79 10.26 -7.55
C ALA A 319 2.74 10.66 -6.49
N GLY A 320 3.10 10.58 -5.20
CA GLY A 320 2.24 10.92 -4.07
C GLY A 320 1.28 9.81 -3.66
N GLY A 321 1.56 8.56 -4.03
CA GLY A 321 0.89 7.38 -3.47
C GLY A 321 1.31 7.16 -2.02
N ILE A 322 0.48 6.44 -1.25
CA ILE A 322 0.63 6.28 0.20
C ILE A 322 1.28 4.96 0.61
N GLY A 323 1.48 4.02 -0.31
CA GLY A 323 2.11 2.73 0.01
C GLY A 323 2.02 1.68 -1.07
N ILE A 324 2.67 0.55 -0.78
CA ILE A 324 2.63 -0.68 -1.57
C ILE A 324 2.40 -1.89 -0.66
N LEU A 325 1.62 -2.86 -1.12
CA LEU A 325 1.43 -4.17 -0.51
C LEU A 325 1.87 -5.23 -1.52
N TYR A 326 2.76 -6.12 -1.09
CA TYR A 326 3.22 -7.22 -1.92
C TYR A 326 2.27 -8.40 -1.77
N TRP A 327 1.89 -9.03 -2.89
CA TRP A 327 0.96 -10.15 -2.90
C TRP A 327 1.65 -11.46 -2.53
N GLU A 328 1.18 -12.10 -1.47
CA GLU A 328 1.60 -13.42 -0.96
C GLU A 328 3.12 -13.66 -0.89
N PRO A 329 3.91 -12.74 -0.28
CA PRO A 329 5.35 -12.94 -0.15
C PRO A 329 5.72 -14.09 0.81
N ALA A 330 4.74 -14.60 1.57
CA ALA A 330 4.91 -15.71 2.51
C ALA A 330 4.62 -17.08 1.90
N TRP A 331 4.50 -17.20 0.60
CA TRP A 331 4.22 -18.48 -0.04
C TRP A 331 5.46 -19.37 -0.01
N VAL A 332 5.36 -20.49 0.70
CA VAL A 332 6.38 -21.54 0.74
C VAL A 332 5.72 -22.89 0.55
N SER A 333 6.43 -23.85 -0.02
CA SER A 333 5.91 -25.20 -0.26
C SER A 333 5.49 -25.88 1.05
N SER A 334 4.32 -26.49 1.03
CA SER A 334 3.71 -27.17 2.18
C SER A 334 2.71 -28.21 1.69
N GLY A 335 2.02 -28.89 2.62
CA GLY A 335 0.89 -29.76 2.28
C GLY A 335 -0.41 -29.03 2.00
N MET A 336 -0.39 -27.70 1.85
CA MET A 336 -1.56 -26.92 1.48
C MET A 336 -2.08 -27.31 0.10
N CYS A 337 -3.39 -27.29 -0.06
CA CYS A 337 -4.05 -27.46 -1.34
C CYS A 337 -5.04 -26.32 -1.57
N ASP A 338 -5.11 -25.83 -2.78
CA ASP A 338 -6.03 -24.78 -3.20
C ASP A 338 -6.69 -25.12 -4.55
N LEU A 339 -7.29 -24.16 -5.24
CA LEU A 339 -7.87 -24.40 -6.57
C LEU A 339 -6.82 -24.53 -7.69
N TRP A 340 -5.57 -24.20 -7.44
CA TRP A 340 -4.49 -24.37 -8.43
C TRP A 340 -3.80 -25.72 -8.26
N GLY A 341 -3.71 -26.28 -7.03
CA GLY A 341 -3.13 -27.58 -6.76
C GLY A 341 -2.63 -27.77 -5.33
N GLN A 342 -1.81 -28.81 -5.13
CA GLN A 342 -1.15 -29.08 -3.86
C GLN A 342 0.27 -28.53 -3.89
N GLY A 343 0.75 -28.00 -2.77
CA GLY A 343 2.06 -27.40 -2.62
C GLY A 343 1.98 -25.89 -2.55
N SER A 344 2.96 -25.19 -3.12
CA SER A 344 2.98 -23.73 -3.17
C SER A 344 2.77 -23.22 -4.58
N SER A 345 1.67 -22.47 -4.77
CA SER A 345 1.48 -21.69 -5.98
C SER A 345 2.40 -20.48 -5.94
N TYR A 346 2.99 -20.11 -7.08
CA TYR A 346 3.76 -18.86 -7.24
C TYR A 346 4.91 -18.66 -6.22
N GLU A 347 5.52 -19.74 -5.73
CA GLU A 347 6.67 -19.66 -4.81
C GLU A 347 7.87 -18.91 -5.41
N ASN A 348 7.91 -18.79 -6.74
CA ASN A 348 8.92 -18.00 -7.44
C ASN A 348 8.81 -16.49 -7.22
N VAL A 349 7.71 -16.00 -6.64
CA VAL A 349 7.53 -14.60 -6.23
C VAL A 349 7.62 -14.40 -4.71
N SER A 350 7.74 -15.49 -3.94
CA SER A 350 7.91 -15.45 -2.48
C SER A 350 9.14 -14.64 -2.06
N PHE A 351 9.14 -14.18 -0.81
CA PHE A 351 10.31 -13.56 -0.17
C PHE A 351 11.20 -14.59 0.55
N PHE A 352 10.97 -15.88 0.30
CA PHE A 352 11.71 -16.97 0.93
C PHE A 352 12.42 -17.81 -0.12
N ASP A 353 13.68 -18.11 0.15
CA ASP A 353 14.54 -18.95 -0.69
C ASP A 353 14.28 -20.42 -0.40
N PHE A 354 13.43 -21.06 -1.19
CA PHE A 354 13.16 -22.50 -1.07
C PHE A 354 14.36 -23.36 -1.40
N GLN A 355 15.32 -22.86 -2.18
CA GLN A 355 16.57 -23.57 -2.47
C GLN A 355 17.51 -23.59 -1.27
N ASN A 356 17.30 -22.70 -0.29
CA ASN A 356 18.11 -22.57 0.92
C ASN A 356 17.27 -22.68 2.20
N GLY A 357 16.28 -23.58 2.19
CA GLY A 357 15.45 -23.91 3.35
C GLY A 357 14.54 -22.79 3.83
N ASN A 358 13.96 -22.02 2.93
CA ASN A 358 13.03 -20.93 3.20
C ASN A 358 13.62 -19.82 4.09
N ARG A 359 14.87 -19.42 3.84
CA ARG A 359 15.48 -18.23 4.44
C ARG A 359 15.03 -16.97 3.71
N PRO A 360 15.05 -15.80 4.39
CA PRO A 360 14.65 -14.53 3.78
C PRO A 360 15.54 -14.15 2.61
N LEU A 361 14.91 -13.74 1.52
CA LEU A 361 15.54 -13.15 0.34
C LEU A 361 15.82 -11.65 0.56
N PRO A 362 16.71 -11.03 -0.25
CA PRO A 362 16.99 -9.59 -0.20
C PRO A 362 15.77 -8.69 -0.37
N ALA A 363 14.68 -9.17 -0.98
CA ALA A 363 13.42 -8.46 -1.11
C ALA A 363 12.82 -7.98 0.22
N PHE A 364 13.10 -8.67 1.33
CA PHE A 364 12.69 -8.22 2.67
C PHE A 364 13.19 -6.81 3.04
N ASP A 365 14.27 -6.35 2.43
CA ASP A 365 14.81 -5.01 2.71
C ASP A 365 13.84 -3.89 2.32
N ILE A 366 12.84 -4.16 1.47
CA ILE A 366 11.83 -3.19 1.05
C ILE A 366 11.03 -2.64 2.24
N PHE A 367 10.83 -3.43 3.30
CA PHE A 367 10.12 -2.99 4.49
C PHE A 367 10.86 -1.89 5.27
N ASN A 368 12.15 -1.69 5.00
CA ASN A 368 12.95 -0.58 5.53
C ASN A 368 12.95 0.66 4.62
N PHE A 369 12.08 0.72 3.60
CA PHE A 369 12.05 1.79 2.61
C PHE A 369 11.99 3.19 3.24
N CYS A 370 11.15 3.40 4.25
CA CYS A 370 11.05 4.68 4.96
C CYS A 370 12.35 5.10 5.65
N SER A 371 13.05 4.17 6.27
CA SER A 371 14.34 4.43 6.91
C SER A 371 15.39 4.80 5.85
N THR A 372 15.39 4.10 4.73
CA THR A 372 16.28 4.38 3.57
C THR A 372 16.00 5.77 2.98
N LEU A 373 14.72 6.17 2.82
CA LEU A 373 14.35 7.51 2.39
C LEU A 373 14.84 8.59 3.37
N SER A 374 14.69 8.34 4.67
CA SER A 374 15.13 9.27 5.71
C SER A 374 16.64 9.48 5.67
N LEU A 375 17.41 8.41 5.57
CA LEU A 375 18.87 8.45 5.44
C LEU A 375 19.29 9.18 4.15
N ARG A 376 18.68 8.85 3.01
CA ARG A 376 18.96 9.53 1.73
C ARG A 376 18.63 11.02 1.79
N ASN A 377 17.53 11.39 2.42
CA ASN A 377 17.15 12.80 2.61
C ASN A 377 18.14 13.54 3.51
N GLN A 378 18.61 12.89 4.59
CA GLN A 378 19.62 13.45 5.46
C GLN A 378 20.94 13.63 4.71
N THR A 379 21.40 12.62 3.97
CA THR A 379 22.64 12.70 3.18
C THR A 379 22.59 13.83 2.14
N ILE A 380 21.47 13.99 1.42
CA ILE A 380 21.29 15.11 0.47
C ILE A 380 21.37 16.44 1.23
N LYS A 381 20.67 16.56 2.34
CA LYS A 381 20.67 17.78 3.16
C LYS A 381 22.05 18.12 3.68
N ASP A 382 22.84 17.12 4.11
CA ASP A 382 24.18 17.31 4.66
C ASP A 382 25.21 17.68 3.59
N ASN A 383 25.03 17.15 2.37
CA ASN A 383 25.91 17.44 1.24
C ASN A 383 25.66 18.82 0.57
N ILE A 384 24.48 19.42 0.80
CA ILE A 384 24.19 20.77 0.29
C ILE A 384 24.68 21.81 1.28
N LEU A 385 25.62 22.64 0.86
CA LEU A 385 26.12 23.77 1.61
C LEU A 385 25.84 25.07 0.87
N ILE A 386 25.61 26.15 1.61
CA ILE A 386 25.47 27.50 1.07
C ILE A 386 26.59 28.36 1.60
N PHE A 387 27.27 29.10 0.71
CA PHE A 387 28.43 29.91 1.04
C PHE A 387 28.49 31.16 0.12
N PRO A 388 28.94 32.32 0.66
CA PRO A 388 29.20 32.59 2.07
C PRO A 388 27.91 32.67 2.90
N ASN A 389 28.05 32.50 4.21
CA ASN A 389 26.97 32.75 5.17
C ASN A 389 27.63 33.29 6.45
N PRO A 390 27.47 34.58 6.78
CA PRO A 390 26.66 35.63 6.10
C PRO A 390 27.09 35.96 4.67
N ALA A 391 26.14 36.43 3.85
CA ALA A 391 26.31 36.73 2.43
C ALA A 391 25.92 38.19 2.10
N SER A 392 26.65 38.83 1.16
CA SER A 392 26.36 40.21 0.71
C SER A 392 25.56 40.26 -0.58
N ASN A 393 26.11 39.78 -1.71
CA ASN A 393 25.50 39.92 -3.02
C ASN A 393 25.07 38.62 -3.66
N GLU A 394 25.71 37.52 -3.32
CA GLU A 394 25.44 36.22 -3.89
C GLU A 394 25.64 35.09 -2.90
N ILE A 395 24.98 33.97 -3.18
CA ILE A 395 25.17 32.69 -2.47
C ILE A 395 25.58 31.65 -3.51
N LYS A 396 26.66 30.93 -3.26
CA LYS A 396 27.05 29.72 -3.97
C LYS A 396 26.53 28.49 -3.24
N ILE A 397 25.94 27.58 -4.00
CA ILE A 397 25.40 26.32 -3.49
C ILE A 397 26.37 25.20 -3.86
N ILE A 398 26.95 24.57 -2.86
CA ILE A 398 27.89 23.44 -3.03
C ILE A 398 27.09 22.14 -2.92
N GLY A 399 27.44 21.13 -3.73
CA GLY A 399 26.82 19.80 -3.73
C GLY A 399 25.70 19.60 -4.76
N LEU A 400 25.36 20.64 -5.57
CA LEU A 400 24.48 20.49 -6.72
C LEU A 400 25.22 19.91 -7.91
N GLN A 401 24.57 18.99 -8.62
CA GLN A 401 25.08 18.41 -9.88
C GLN A 401 24.62 19.20 -11.13
N HIS A 402 23.52 19.95 -11.00
CA HIS A 402 22.92 20.78 -12.05
C HIS A 402 22.14 21.95 -11.42
N ASP A 403 21.78 22.92 -12.23
CA ASP A 403 20.98 24.05 -11.76
C ASP A 403 19.57 23.60 -11.35
N VAL A 404 19.05 24.15 -10.25
CA VAL A 404 17.80 23.79 -9.63
C VAL A 404 16.89 24.99 -9.39
N ALA A 405 15.59 24.76 -9.27
CA ALA A 405 14.64 25.79 -8.86
C ALA A 405 14.88 26.19 -7.40
N ILE A 406 14.82 27.49 -7.14
CA ILE A 406 15.14 28.10 -5.85
C ILE A 406 14.03 29.05 -5.42
N LYS A 407 13.64 28.94 -4.17
CA LYS A 407 12.75 29.87 -3.49
C LYS A 407 13.45 30.42 -2.24
N ILE A 408 13.53 31.76 -2.09
CA ILE A 408 14.01 32.38 -0.86
C ILE A 408 12.84 33.07 -0.17
N THR A 409 12.70 32.84 1.13
CA THR A 409 11.68 33.46 1.97
C THR A 409 12.31 34.21 3.13
N ASP A 410 11.66 35.31 3.54
CA ASP A 410 12.01 36.04 4.76
C ASP A 410 11.53 35.27 6.02
N VAL A 411 11.78 35.85 7.21
CA VAL A 411 11.39 35.24 8.50
C VAL A 411 9.88 35.16 8.70
N LEU A 412 9.07 35.88 7.91
CA LEU A 412 7.61 35.83 7.92
C LEU A 412 7.05 34.84 6.88
N GLY A 413 7.93 34.14 6.15
CA GLY A 413 7.54 33.17 5.10
C GLY A 413 7.17 33.83 3.76
N ARG A 414 7.35 35.14 3.57
CA ARG A 414 7.07 35.83 2.30
C ARG A 414 8.18 35.51 1.30
N ILE A 415 7.81 35.20 0.07
CA ILE A 415 8.75 34.91 -1.00
C ILE A 415 9.40 36.23 -1.43
N VAL A 416 10.73 36.29 -1.37
CA VAL A 416 11.53 37.43 -1.83
C VAL A 416 12.30 37.17 -3.11
N ILE A 417 12.63 35.91 -3.38
CA ILE A 417 13.23 35.44 -4.65
C ILE A 417 12.58 34.10 -5.04
N ASN A 418 12.25 33.97 -6.34
CA ASN A 418 11.82 32.71 -6.95
C ASN A 418 12.48 32.63 -8.32
N THR A 419 13.49 31.75 -8.45
CA THR A 419 14.37 31.68 -9.61
C THR A 419 14.97 30.28 -9.77
N PHE A 420 15.86 30.11 -10.75
CA PHE A 420 16.77 28.97 -10.84
C PHE A 420 18.18 29.38 -10.44
N SER A 421 18.96 28.46 -9.88
CA SER A 421 20.41 28.67 -9.77
C SER A 421 21.01 28.85 -11.16
N LYS A 422 22.09 29.59 -11.24
CA LYS A 422 22.88 29.73 -12.48
C LYS A 422 24.32 29.40 -12.13
N ASN A 423 24.83 28.32 -12.66
CA ASN A 423 26.14 27.76 -12.26
C ASN A 423 26.25 27.58 -10.74
N ASN A 424 25.18 27.10 -10.09
CA ASN A 424 25.07 26.93 -8.65
C ASN A 424 25.20 28.23 -7.85
N ILE A 425 24.91 29.39 -8.43
CA ILE A 425 24.96 30.71 -7.78
C ILE A 425 23.56 31.32 -7.80
N VAL A 426 23.24 32.08 -6.74
CA VAL A 426 22.01 32.87 -6.61
C VAL A 426 22.38 34.29 -6.24
N ASP A 427 21.94 35.25 -7.05
CA ASP A 427 22.05 36.68 -6.75
C ASP A 427 21.02 37.08 -5.67
N ILE A 428 21.51 37.66 -4.59
CA ILE A 428 20.73 38.18 -3.46
C ILE A 428 20.95 39.67 -3.23
N SER A 429 21.58 40.38 -4.17
CA SER A 429 21.93 41.80 -4.04
C SER A 429 20.72 42.68 -3.76
N ASN A 430 19.56 42.33 -4.29
CA ASN A 430 18.32 43.15 -4.25
C ASN A 430 17.41 42.84 -3.05
N ILE A 431 17.81 42.01 -2.11
CA ILE A 431 17.00 41.77 -0.89
C ILE A 431 17.60 42.52 0.31
N PRO A 432 16.77 43.00 1.26
CA PRO A 432 17.24 43.73 2.46
C PRO A 432 18.16 42.86 3.34
N VAL A 433 18.96 43.54 4.18
CA VAL A 433 19.70 42.88 5.25
C VAL A 433 18.73 42.15 6.19
N GLY A 434 19.02 40.91 6.53
CA GLY A 434 18.14 40.10 7.39
C GLY A 434 18.39 38.61 7.34
N GLY A 435 17.58 37.87 8.06
CA GLY A 435 17.56 36.40 8.06
C GLY A 435 16.61 35.82 7.00
N TYR A 436 17.07 34.80 6.27
CA TYR A 436 16.31 34.19 5.18
C TYR A 436 16.42 32.68 5.21
N THR A 437 15.45 32.03 4.56
CA THR A 437 15.47 30.60 4.25
C THR A 437 15.51 30.42 2.74
N ILE A 438 16.55 29.74 2.23
CA ILE A 438 16.64 29.27 0.84
C ILE A 438 16.14 27.84 0.77
N SER A 439 15.20 27.56 -0.12
CA SER A 439 14.63 26.25 -0.43
C SER A 439 15.01 25.85 -1.86
N LEU A 440 15.69 24.73 -1.99
CA LEU A 440 16.21 24.15 -3.23
C LEU A 440 15.35 22.97 -3.61
N PHE A 441 14.89 22.90 -4.85
CA PHE A 441 14.08 21.82 -5.37
C PHE A 441 14.97 20.84 -6.15
N ILE A 442 15.42 19.76 -5.47
CA ILE A 442 16.38 18.79 -5.98
C ILE A 442 15.68 17.43 -6.06
N ASP A 443 15.62 16.79 -7.23
CA ASP A 443 15.02 15.45 -7.41
C ASP A 443 13.65 15.30 -6.75
N ASN A 444 12.72 16.23 -7.02
CA ASN A 444 11.38 16.32 -6.42
C ASN A 444 11.35 16.49 -4.89
N LYS A 445 12.46 16.92 -4.29
CA LYS A 445 12.59 17.17 -2.85
C LYS A 445 12.91 18.61 -2.58
N ILE A 446 12.58 19.07 -1.37
CA ILE A 446 12.92 20.41 -0.90
C ILE A 446 14.00 20.31 0.16
N VAL A 447 15.15 20.89 -0.14
CA VAL A 447 16.25 21.10 0.83
C VAL A 447 16.27 22.54 1.24
N SER A 448 16.06 22.82 2.53
CA SER A 448 16.04 24.20 3.06
C SER A 448 17.26 24.46 3.93
N LYS A 449 17.89 25.62 3.73
CA LYS A 449 19.00 26.15 4.52
C LYS A 449 18.72 27.58 4.95
N LYS A 450 19.22 27.97 6.11
CA LYS A 450 19.12 29.35 6.59
C LYS A 450 20.39 30.13 6.28
N PHE A 451 20.26 31.41 5.94
CA PHE A 451 21.39 32.32 5.78
C PHE A 451 21.07 33.73 6.28
N ILE A 452 22.11 34.52 6.48
CA ILE A 452 22.05 35.92 6.88
C ILE A 452 22.55 36.77 5.71
N LYS A 453 21.74 37.70 5.25
CA LYS A 453 22.11 38.77 4.30
C LYS A 453 22.69 39.96 5.11
N ILE A 454 23.88 40.41 4.72
CA ILE A 454 24.56 41.59 5.31
C ILE A 454 24.80 42.68 4.25
#